data_f5ef7dcc01ba0ecbd5210c47c307f03c
#
_entry.id   f5ef7dcc01ba0ecbd5210c47c307f03c
#
_cell.length_a   1.000
_cell.length_b   1.000
_cell.length_c   1.000
_cell.angle_alpha   90.00
_cell.angle_beta   90.00
_cell.angle_gamma   90.00
#
_symmetry.space_group_name_H-M   'P 1'
#
loop_
_entity.id
_entity.type
_entity.pdbx_description
1 polymer ?
#
loop_
_entity_poly.entity_id
_entity_poly.type
_entity_poly.pdbx_seq_one_letter_code
_entity_poly.pdbx_strand_id
1 'polypeptide(L)'
;MATAEETHPLSNKWNLFYHLQTDNRWTIDSYRVIMRSIECAESVVALNRQIPDFLLYNTMFFCMKDGIDPMWEDKKNRDGGCFSYRVANTDVANVWRKLFCMMCGGSLCMSAKYEKHINGITISPKKKFSVIKVWMDVCLYQDPGIIRDVQNLPKEGCLFKKHAPEF
;
A
#
# COMPACT_ATOMS: atom_id res chain seq x y z
N MET A 1 -27.72 -27.29 -2.15
CA MET A 1 -27.81 -25.83 -2.09
C MET A 1 -26.49 -25.35 -1.52
N ALA A 2 -25.67 -24.66 -2.30
CA ALA A 2 -24.50 -23.98 -1.77
C ALA A 2 -25.00 -22.83 -0.89
N THR A 3 -24.69 -22.87 0.41
CA THR A 3 -24.86 -21.71 1.28
C THR A 3 -24.01 -20.58 0.71
N ALA A 4 -24.61 -19.44 0.41
CA ALA A 4 -23.86 -18.24 0.05
C ALA A 4 -22.85 -18.02 1.18
N GLU A 5 -21.55 -18.08 0.87
CA GLU A 5 -20.52 -17.76 1.86
C GLU A 5 -20.75 -16.31 2.28
N GLU A 6 -20.92 -16.13 3.58
CA GLU A 6 -21.10 -14.81 4.17
C GLU A 6 -19.79 -14.03 3.99
N THR A 7 -19.81 -12.98 3.15
CA THR A 7 -18.63 -12.15 2.91
C THR A 7 -18.62 -10.95 3.85
N HIS A 8 -17.42 -10.55 4.29
CA HIS A 8 -17.22 -9.39 5.16
C HIS A 8 -16.79 -8.19 4.31
N PRO A 9 -17.72 -7.25 4.00
CA PRO A 9 -17.41 -6.13 3.13
C PRO A 9 -16.41 -5.15 3.77
N LEU A 10 -15.55 -4.57 2.94
CA LEU A 10 -14.64 -3.50 3.33
C LEU A 10 -15.32 -2.13 3.16
N SER A 11 -14.87 -1.12 3.92
CA SER A 11 -15.37 0.25 3.79
C SER A 11 -14.97 0.93 2.48
N ASN A 12 -13.87 0.49 1.87
CA ASN A 12 -13.38 0.96 0.59
C ASN A 12 -13.05 -0.22 -0.31
N LYS A 13 -13.06 0.02 -1.61
CA LYS A 13 -12.52 -0.92 -2.60
C LYS A 13 -11.06 -0.59 -2.89
N TRP A 14 -10.28 -1.61 -3.19
CA TRP A 14 -8.84 -1.49 -3.43
C TRP A 14 -8.46 -2.19 -4.72
N ASN A 15 -7.38 -1.71 -5.35
CA ASN A 15 -6.79 -2.33 -6.53
C ASN A 15 -5.33 -2.66 -6.24
N LEU A 16 -4.90 -3.86 -6.59
CA LEU A 16 -3.53 -4.32 -6.42
C LEU A 16 -2.83 -4.38 -7.78
N PHE A 17 -1.69 -3.70 -7.86
CA PHE A 17 -0.84 -3.62 -9.04
C PHE A 17 0.57 -4.10 -8.71
N TYR A 18 1.32 -4.44 -9.75
CA TYR A 18 2.77 -4.59 -9.69
C TYR A 18 3.45 -3.83 -10.81
N HIS A 19 4.70 -3.48 -10.58
CA HIS A 19 5.58 -2.85 -11.56
C HIS A 19 6.91 -3.59 -11.57
N LEU A 20 7.39 -3.94 -12.77
CA LEU A 20 8.66 -4.65 -12.92
C LEU A 20 9.83 -3.70 -12.66
N GLN A 21 10.80 -4.13 -11.86
CA GLN A 21 12.01 -3.34 -11.59
C GLN A 21 12.87 -3.10 -12.85
N THR A 22 12.70 -3.94 -13.86
CA THR A 22 13.37 -3.82 -15.15
C THR A 22 12.68 -2.89 -16.13
N ASP A 23 11.45 -2.45 -15.83
CA ASP A 23 10.72 -1.47 -16.64
C ASP A 23 11.06 -0.06 -16.16
N ASN A 24 11.66 0.74 -16.99
CA ASN A 24 12.05 2.12 -16.67
C ASN A 24 10.94 3.15 -16.99
N ARG A 25 9.81 2.69 -17.53
CA ARG A 25 8.66 3.55 -17.78
C ARG A 25 7.86 3.73 -16.51
N TRP A 26 7.36 4.93 -16.28
CA TRP A 26 6.48 5.27 -15.15
C TRP A 26 5.18 5.86 -15.66
N THR A 27 4.62 5.25 -16.69
CA THR A 27 3.33 5.56 -17.29
C THR A 27 2.29 4.54 -16.84
N ILE A 28 1.01 4.88 -16.87
CA ILE A 28 -0.04 4.01 -16.32
C ILE A 28 -0.05 2.60 -16.93
N ASP A 29 0.31 2.45 -18.17
CA ASP A 29 0.39 1.18 -18.89
C ASP A 29 1.56 0.28 -18.44
N SER A 30 2.55 0.83 -17.70
CA SER A 30 3.64 0.05 -17.11
C SER A 30 3.26 -0.64 -15.79
N TYR A 31 2.16 -0.21 -15.17
CA TYR A 31 1.62 -0.84 -13.97
C TYR A 31 0.64 -1.94 -14.35
N ARG A 32 0.92 -3.15 -13.92
CA ARG A 32 0.12 -4.33 -14.26
C ARG A 32 -0.83 -4.67 -13.12
N VAL A 33 -2.09 -4.95 -13.47
CA VAL A 33 -3.13 -5.28 -12.49
C VAL A 33 -3.01 -6.73 -12.06
N ILE A 34 -3.00 -6.96 -10.75
CA ILE A 34 -3.16 -8.29 -10.15
C ILE A 34 -4.64 -8.53 -9.85
N MET A 35 -5.29 -7.61 -9.15
CA MET A 35 -6.70 -7.70 -8.82
C MET A 35 -7.30 -6.29 -8.70
N ARG A 36 -8.49 -6.12 -9.27
CA ARG A 36 -9.33 -4.93 -9.10
C ARG A 36 -10.48 -5.23 -8.15
N SER A 37 -11.03 -4.18 -7.58
CA SER A 37 -12.25 -4.24 -6.76
C SER A 37 -12.15 -5.26 -5.61
N ILE A 38 -11.02 -5.19 -4.87
CA ILE A 38 -10.88 -5.92 -3.61
C ILE A 38 -11.84 -5.24 -2.63
N GLU A 39 -12.97 -5.88 -2.30
CA GLU A 39 -14.06 -5.27 -1.55
C GLU A 39 -14.52 -6.08 -0.34
N CYS A 40 -13.90 -7.23 -0.09
CA CYS A 40 -14.18 -8.07 1.07
C CYS A 40 -12.92 -8.60 1.74
N ALA A 41 -13.01 -8.90 3.03
CA ALA A 41 -11.90 -9.39 3.83
C ALA A 41 -11.34 -10.73 3.32
N GLU A 42 -12.19 -11.59 2.79
CA GLU A 42 -11.83 -12.89 2.23
C GLU A 42 -10.84 -12.75 1.06
N SER A 43 -11.09 -11.78 0.18
CA SER A 43 -10.18 -11.46 -0.94
C SER A 43 -8.81 -10.99 -0.44
N VAL A 44 -8.77 -10.16 0.60
CA VAL A 44 -7.52 -9.69 1.22
C VAL A 44 -6.73 -10.87 1.78
N VAL A 45 -7.39 -11.76 2.52
CA VAL A 45 -6.76 -12.95 3.10
C VAL A 45 -6.26 -13.88 2.01
N ALA A 46 -7.05 -14.11 0.97
CA ALA A 46 -6.67 -14.96 -0.16
C ALA A 46 -5.43 -14.42 -0.87
N LEU A 47 -5.38 -13.13 -1.17
CA LEU A 47 -4.22 -12.48 -1.79
C LEU A 47 -2.97 -12.59 -0.92
N ASN A 48 -3.10 -12.34 0.38
CA ASN A 48 -1.99 -12.47 1.32
C ASN A 48 -1.40 -13.90 1.38
N ARG A 49 -2.23 -14.90 1.19
CA ARG A 49 -1.80 -16.31 1.17
C ARG A 49 -1.20 -16.73 -0.17
N GLN A 50 -1.69 -16.17 -1.27
CA GLN A 50 -1.30 -16.56 -2.62
C GLN A 50 -0.06 -15.86 -3.14
N ILE A 51 0.23 -14.63 -2.69
CA ILE A 51 1.44 -13.90 -3.09
C ILE A 51 2.64 -14.49 -2.34
N PRO A 52 3.57 -15.16 -3.02
CA PRO A 52 4.71 -15.76 -2.36
C PRO A 52 5.74 -14.69 -1.95
N ASP A 53 6.48 -14.97 -0.89
CA ASP A 53 7.46 -14.05 -0.31
C ASP A 53 8.50 -13.56 -1.32
N PHE A 54 8.97 -14.44 -2.20
CA PHE A 54 10.01 -14.06 -3.15
C PHE A 54 9.56 -12.94 -4.11
N LEU A 55 8.27 -12.83 -4.42
CA LEU A 55 7.74 -11.72 -5.21
C LEU A 55 7.80 -10.41 -4.43
N LEU A 56 7.51 -10.44 -3.14
CA LEU A 56 7.60 -9.26 -2.27
C LEU A 56 9.05 -8.76 -2.11
N TYR A 57 10.02 -9.65 -2.27
CA TYR A 57 11.45 -9.28 -2.24
C TYR A 57 11.98 -8.75 -3.58
N ASN A 58 11.32 -9.03 -4.69
CA ASN A 58 11.87 -8.81 -6.03
C ASN A 58 10.99 -7.97 -6.96
N THR A 59 9.79 -7.61 -6.53
CA THR A 59 8.82 -6.89 -7.37
C THR A 59 8.23 -5.72 -6.59
N MET A 60 7.97 -4.63 -7.26
CA MET A 60 7.23 -3.52 -6.69
C MET A 60 5.74 -3.81 -6.70
N PHE A 61 5.08 -3.68 -5.55
CA PHE A 61 3.63 -3.78 -5.42
C PHE A 61 3.02 -2.45 -5.00
N PHE A 62 1.83 -2.20 -5.50
CA PHE A 62 1.04 -1.00 -5.23
C PHE A 62 -0.39 -1.43 -4.91
N CYS A 63 -0.85 -1.21 -3.70
CA CYS A 63 -2.26 -1.37 -3.36
C CYS A 63 -2.86 0.01 -3.15
N MET A 64 -3.74 0.42 -4.07
CA MET A 64 -4.33 1.74 -4.09
C MET A 64 -5.85 1.67 -3.92
N LYS A 65 -6.43 2.67 -3.27
CA LYS A 65 -7.88 2.85 -3.21
C LYS A 65 -8.46 2.91 -4.62
N ASP A 66 -9.62 2.32 -4.82
CA ASP A 66 -10.28 2.30 -6.12
C ASP A 66 -10.48 3.72 -6.70
N GLY A 67 -10.24 3.85 -7.99
CA GLY A 67 -10.27 5.13 -8.69
C GLY A 67 -9.04 6.02 -8.44
N ILE A 68 -7.93 5.46 -7.90
CA ILE A 68 -6.65 6.14 -7.75
C ILE A 68 -5.57 5.34 -8.45
N ASP A 69 -4.88 5.97 -9.39
CA ASP A 69 -3.75 5.36 -10.08
C ASP A 69 -2.51 5.31 -9.17
N PRO A 70 -1.64 4.29 -9.32
CA PRO A 70 -0.44 4.13 -8.50
C PRO A 70 0.69 5.09 -8.90
N MET A 71 0.36 6.34 -9.16
CA MET A 71 1.25 7.38 -9.68
C MET A 71 1.10 8.69 -8.91
N TRP A 72 2.18 9.47 -8.81
CA TRP A 72 2.14 10.79 -8.20
C TRP A 72 1.29 11.79 -8.99
N GLU A 73 1.17 11.57 -10.29
CA GLU A 73 0.45 12.41 -11.24
C GLU A 73 -1.06 12.30 -11.12
N ASP A 74 -1.58 11.20 -10.51
CA ASP A 74 -3.01 11.10 -10.23
C ASP A 74 -3.49 12.31 -9.42
N LYS A 75 -4.61 12.88 -9.84
CA LYS A 75 -5.19 14.08 -9.22
C LYS A 75 -5.46 13.95 -7.72
N LYS A 76 -5.64 12.74 -7.21
CA LYS A 76 -5.83 12.45 -5.78
C LYS A 76 -4.53 12.22 -5.02
N ASN A 77 -3.41 12.04 -5.73
CA ASN A 77 -2.10 11.83 -5.15
C ASN A 77 -1.21 13.08 -5.21
N ARG A 78 -1.36 13.92 -6.26
CA ARG A 78 -0.39 14.95 -6.61
C ARG A 78 -0.14 16.01 -5.54
N ASP A 79 -1.17 16.32 -4.73
CA ASP A 79 -1.08 17.31 -3.65
C ASP A 79 -0.75 16.67 -2.28
N GLY A 80 -0.60 15.36 -2.27
CA GLY A 80 -0.30 14.56 -1.09
C GLY A 80 1.18 14.24 -0.93
N GLY A 81 1.43 13.20 -0.17
CA GLY A 81 2.76 12.70 0.11
C GLY A 81 2.72 11.28 0.65
N CYS A 82 3.85 10.80 1.11
CA CYS A 82 3.93 9.48 1.69
C CYS A 82 4.87 9.41 2.88
N PHE A 83 4.50 8.60 3.87
CA PHE A 83 5.41 8.09 4.88
C PHE A 83 6.29 7.02 4.23
N SER A 84 7.60 7.16 4.33
CA SER A 84 8.57 6.26 3.74
C SER A 84 9.35 5.55 4.84
N TYR A 85 9.21 4.23 4.90
CA TYR A 85 9.84 3.36 5.88
C TYR A 85 10.91 2.50 5.22
N ARG A 86 12.03 2.33 5.91
CA ARG A 86 13.06 1.39 5.53
C ARG A 86 12.89 0.11 6.34
N VAL A 87 12.66 -1.02 5.67
CA VAL A 87 12.36 -2.31 6.30
C VAL A 87 13.41 -3.33 5.88
N ALA A 88 13.91 -4.11 6.84
CA ALA A 88 14.85 -5.20 6.56
C ALA A 88 14.21 -6.25 5.64
N ASN A 89 14.98 -6.81 4.72
CA ASN A 89 14.47 -7.82 3.78
C ASN A 89 13.90 -9.06 4.48
N THR A 90 14.42 -9.41 5.64
CA THR A 90 13.91 -10.53 6.47
C THR A 90 12.48 -10.31 6.97
N ASP A 91 12.06 -9.06 7.10
CA ASP A 91 10.79 -8.69 7.74
C ASP A 91 9.75 -8.20 6.74
N VAL A 92 10.18 -7.82 5.55
CA VAL A 92 9.35 -7.07 4.59
C VAL A 92 8.07 -7.79 4.19
N ALA A 93 8.10 -9.11 4.02
CA ALA A 93 6.90 -9.87 3.64
C ALA A 93 5.83 -9.83 4.75
N ASN A 94 6.24 -10.01 6.01
CA ASN A 94 5.33 -9.94 7.14
C ASN A 94 4.79 -8.53 7.36
N VAL A 95 5.65 -7.52 7.23
CA VAL A 95 5.24 -6.10 7.35
C VAL A 95 4.25 -5.74 6.25
N TRP A 96 4.53 -6.09 5.00
CA TRP A 96 3.61 -5.85 3.89
C TRP A 96 2.23 -6.47 4.14
N ARG A 97 2.20 -7.77 4.49
CA ARG A 97 0.93 -8.48 4.74
C ARG A 97 0.13 -7.85 5.86
N LYS A 98 0.81 -7.44 6.94
CA LYS A 98 0.16 -6.77 8.06
C LYS A 98 -0.43 -5.42 7.64
N LEU A 99 0.36 -4.60 6.95
CA LEU A 99 -0.10 -3.30 6.46
C LEU A 99 -1.25 -3.43 5.46
N PHE A 100 -1.18 -4.39 4.56
CA PHE A 100 -2.23 -4.65 3.58
C PHE A 100 -3.57 -4.99 4.28
N CYS A 101 -3.54 -5.89 5.26
CA CYS A 101 -4.73 -6.20 6.06
C CYS A 101 -5.26 -4.98 6.83
N MET A 102 -4.38 -4.24 7.50
CA MET A 102 -4.76 -3.09 8.30
C MET A 102 -5.36 -1.97 7.43
N MET A 103 -4.75 -1.68 6.30
CA MET A 103 -5.23 -0.65 5.38
C MET A 103 -6.59 -1.01 4.79
N CYS A 104 -6.72 -2.20 4.23
CA CYS A 104 -7.99 -2.66 3.66
C CYS A 104 -9.09 -2.76 4.72
N GLY A 105 -8.74 -3.15 5.94
CA GLY A 105 -9.65 -3.22 7.08
C GLY A 105 -9.97 -1.87 7.74
N GLY A 106 -9.40 -0.77 7.27
CA GLY A 106 -9.66 0.57 7.83
C GLY A 106 -9.10 0.77 9.23
N SER A 107 -7.97 0.12 9.56
CA SER A 107 -7.36 0.17 10.89
C SER A 107 -5.86 0.52 10.87
N LEU A 108 -5.40 1.15 9.79
CA LEU A 108 -3.98 1.50 9.65
C LEU A 108 -3.60 2.70 10.53
N CYS A 109 -4.50 3.67 10.70
CA CYS A 109 -4.23 4.87 11.48
C CYS A 109 -4.79 4.81 12.90
N MET A 110 -4.29 5.71 13.75
CA MET A 110 -4.72 5.86 15.14
C MET A 110 -6.17 6.34 15.27
N SER A 111 -6.71 6.99 14.26
CA SER A 111 -8.11 7.45 14.24
C SER A 111 -8.67 7.54 12.83
N ALA A 112 -10.02 7.53 12.72
CA ALA A 112 -10.74 7.72 11.47
C ALA A 112 -10.42 9.07 10.78
N LYS A 113 -10.03 10.08 11.56
CA LYS A 113 -9.61 11.38 11.06
C LYS A 113 -8.45 11.27 10.06
N TYR A 114 -7.52 10.37 10.31
CA TYR A 114 -6.35 10.12 9.46
C TYR A 114 -6.61 9.04 8.42
N GLU A 115 -7.36 8.00 8.81
CA GLU A 115 -7.63 6.82 7.95
C GLU A 115 -8.24 7.22 6.61
N LYS A 116 -9.16 8.18 6.58
CA LYS A 116 -9.81 8.68 5.36
C LYS A 116 -8.84 9.25 4.32
N HIS A 117 -7.66 9.69 4.75
CA HIS A 117 -6.62 10.29 3.91
C HIS A 117 -5.64 9.26 3.33
N ILE A 118 -5.77 7.98 3.68
CA ILE A 118 -4.93 6.92 3.11
C ILE A 118 -5.39 6.61 1.70
N ASN A 119 -4.49 6.76 0.74
CA ASN A 119 -4.71 6.40 -0.66
C ASN A 119 -4.18 5.03 -1.03
N GLY A 120 -3.17 4.55 -0.32
CA GLY A 120 -2.60 3.24 -0.61
C GLY A 120 -1.29 2.96 0.11
N ILE A 121 -0.75 1.79 -0.16
CA ILE A 121 0.58 1.37 0.27
C ILE A 121 1.39 0.83 -0.90
N THR A 122 2.69 1.00 -0.84
CA THR A 122 3.61 0.45 -1.84
C THR A 122 4.82 -0.18 -1.19
N ILE A 123 5.39 -1.17 -1.87
CA ILE A 123 6.67 -1.78 -1.53
C ILE A 123 7.61 -1.65 -2.72
N SER A 124 8.82 -1.20 -2.46
CA SER A 124 9.88 -1.05 -3.44
C SER A 124 11.14 -1.74 -2.94
N PRO A 125 11.43 -2.96 -3.42
CA PRO A 125 12.62 -3.69 -3.03
C PRO A 125 13.90 -2.96 -3.48
N LYS A 126 14.90 -2.97 -2.62
CA LYS A 126 16.25 -2.50 -2.88
C LYS A 126 17.24 -3.64 -2.63
N LYS A 127 18.51 -3.43 -2.91
CA LYS A 127 19.52 -4.48 -2.82
C LYS A 127 19.64 -5.10 -1.40
N LYS A 128 19.57 -4.26 -0.36
CA LYS A 128 19.80 -4.70 1.04
C LYS A 128 18.60 -4.50 1.96
N PHE A 129 17.57 -3.81 1.52
CA PHE A 129 16.36 -3.48 2.27
C PHE A 129 15.22 -3.22 1.30
N SER A 130 14.03 -3.06 1.81
CA SER A 130 12.88 -2.59 1.03
C SER A 130 12.38 -1.26 1.58
N VAL A 131 11.82 -0.43 0.71
CA VAL A 131 11.12 0.78 1.10
C VAL A 131 9.62 0.52 1.02
N ILE A 132 8.95 0.65 2.16
CA ILE A 132 7.48 0.63 2.21
C ILE A 132 7.00 2.07 2.36
N LYS A 133 5.97 2.43 1.59
CA LYS A 133 5.36 3.76 1.64
C LYS A 133 3.88 3.65 1.95
N VAL A 134 3.40 4.54 2.82
CA VAL A 134 1.99 4.78 3.06
C VAL A 134 1.64 6.11 2.40
N TRP A 135 0.73 6.06 1.43
CA TRP A 135 0.36 7.22 0.62
C TRP A 135 -0.82 7.96 1.22
N MET A 136 -0.67 9.28 1.29
CA MET A 136 -1.69 10.21 1.80
C MET A 136 -2.11 11.19 0.69
N ASP A 137 -3.38 11.56 0.67
CA ASP A 137 -3.91 12.59 -0.26
C ASP A 137 -3.59 14.02 0.19
N VAL A 138 -3.09 14.20 1.41
CA VAL A 138 -2.76 15.51 2.00
C VAL A 138 -1.36 15.52 2.61
N CYS A 139 -0.76 16.71 2.69
CA CYS A 139 0.50 16.95 3.40
C CYS A 139 0.30 17.56 4.80
N LEU A 140 -0.93 17.63 5.29
CA LEU A 140 -1.26 18.25 6.57
C LEU A 140 -0.73 17.43 7.77
N TYR A 141 -0.74 16.12 7.64
CA TYR A 141 -0.36 15.17 8.71
C TYR A 141 0.93 14.47 8.33
N GLN A 142 2.05 14.91 8.90
CA GLN A 142 3.39 14.40 8.57
C GLN A 142 4.07 13.65 9.71
N ASP A 143 3.39 13.53 10.86
CA ASP A 143 3.89 12.77 12.00
C ASP A 143 3.62 11.27 11.80
N PRO A 144 4.65 10.40 11.74
CA PRO A 144 4.45 8.95 11.63
C PRO A 144 3.70 8.35 12.83
N GLY A 145 3.55 9.07 13.92
CA GLY A 145 2.73 8.68 15.06
C GLY A 145 1.25 8.48 14.74
N ILE A 146 0.74 9.02 13.64
CA ILE A 146 -0.64 8.78 13.20
C ILE A 146 -0.87 7.36 12.66
N ILE A 147 0.18 6.69 12.21
CA ILE A 147 0.15 5.28 11.78
C ILE A 147 0.30 4.40 13.02
N ARG A 148 -0.50 3.35 13.13
CA ARG A 148 -0.40 2.38 14.23
C ARG A 148 0.93 1.66 14.21
N ASP A 149 1.36 1.21 15.38
CA ASP A 149 2.57 0.40 15.50
C ASP A 149 2.40 -0.94 14.79
N VAL A 150 3.38 -1.25 13.96
CA VAL A 150 3.51 -2.54 13.28
C VAL A 150 4.89 -3.08 13.60
N GLN A 151 4.94 -4.34 14.02
CA GLN A 151 6.20 -4.99 14.32
C GLN A 151 7.15 -4.94 13.12
N ASN A 152 8.38 -4.54 13.35
CA ASN A 152 9.44 -4.40 12.34
C ASN A 152 9.20 -3.29 11.30
N LEU A 153 8.25 -2.38 11.56
CA LEU A 153 8.07 -1.13 10.81
C LEU A 153 8.52 0.04 11.70
N PRO A 154 9.81 0.41 11.67
CA PRO A 154 10.34 1.40 12.59
C PRO A 154 9.85 2.80 12.24
N LYS A 155 9.26 3.51 13.21
CA LYS A 155 8.92 4.93 13.05
C LYS A 155 10.17 5.82 13.11
N GLU A 156 11.19 5.38 13.82
CA GLU A 156 12.49 6.03 13.80
C GLU A 156 13.09 5.94 12.39
N GLY A 157 13.48 7.09 11.84
CA GLY A 157 13.95 7.19 10.47
C GLY A 157 12.87 7.17 9.39
N CYS A 158 11.59 7.10 9.77
CA CYS A 158 10.51 7.33 8.83
C CYS A 158 10.49 8.77 8.36
N LEU A 159 10.40 8.98 7.06
CA LEU A 159 10.36 10.31 6.45
C LEU A 159 9.02 10.51 5.74
N PHE A 160 8.38 11.65 6.00
CA PHE A 160 7.29 12.12 5.14
C PHE A 160 7.86 12.90 3.97
N LYS A 161 7.48 12.53 2.75
CA LYS A 161 7.88 13.22 1.51
C LYS A 161 6.65 13.62 0.72
N LYS A 162 6.60 14.89 0.32
CA LYS A 162 5.60 15.35 -0.66
C LYS A 162 5.82 14.62 -1.99
N HIS A 163 4.73 14.35 -2.68
CA HIS A 163 4.81 13.88 -4.07
C HIS A 163 5.35 15.00 -4.97
N ALA A 164 6.10 14.62 -5.98
CA ALA A 164 6.68 15.54 -6.97
C ALA A 164 6.26 15.08 -8.37
N PRO A 165 5.00 15.35 -8.79
CA PRO A 165 4.51 14.99 -10.13
C PRO A 165 5.38 15.62 -11.21
N GLU A 166 5.63 14.88 -12.30
CA GLU A 166 6.46 15.34 -13.42
C GLU A 166 5.63 16.02 -14.50
N PHE A 167 4.29 15.80 -14.52
CA PHE A 167 3.35 16.40 -15.47
C PHE A 167 1.93 16.55 -14.94
#